data_4cb3b93e7d2ec4847ac90d9bdf145679
#
_entry.id   4cb3b93e7d2ec4847ac90d9bdf145679
#
_cell.length_a   1.000
_cell.length_b   1.000
_cell.length_c   1.000
_cell.angle_alpha   90.00
_cell.angle_beta   90.00
_cell.angle_gamma   90.00
#
_symmetry.space_group_name_H-M   'P 1'
#
loop_
_entity.id
_entity.type
_entity.pdbx_description
1 polymer ?
#
loop_
_entity_poly.entity_id
_entity_poly.type
_entity_poly.pdbx_seq_one_letter_code
_entity_poly.pdbx_strand_id
1 'polypeptide(L)'
;MNSIVIIGLGLMGGSVAKALKNKNPDISISAFDHNNSALDLALDVGIIDQKISSLEEINQLTSDDVDIIIIAVPVIESLKVFDAINGLFNSEITITDTASAKLLISNHLEENYSSPTNIILSHPMAGSHNTGVGYADEAMFSNKKVLITELLNPKDHCMKLVTNLWEGLGAAVFKIDPVRHDEIMSYASHLPHVISYAVLNSIMKNSNKDITTFSAGGLKDFVRIAGSDPKMWTDIFLSNKESILKAIGAYKDSLDEIKELVESENEKELQDLLGSIKEYKNSKF
;
A
#
# COMPACT_ATOMS: atom_id res chain seq x y z
N MET A 1 -10.75 -21.38 -5.42
CA MET A 1 -11.00 -19.97 -5.75
C MET A 1 -11.26 -19.90 -7.24
N ASN A 2 -12.52 -19.65 -7.60
CA ASN A 2 -13.00 -19.66 -8.98
C ASN A 2 -13.65 -18.34 -9.37
N SER A 3 -14.18 -17.59 -8.41
CA SER A 3 -14.89 -16.32 -8.63
C SER A 3 -14.37 -15.23 -7.69
N ILE A 4 -14.07 -14.06 -8.25
CA ILE A 4 -13.47 -12.94 -7.56
C ILE A 4 -14.19 -11.64 -7.91
N VAL A 5 -14.37 -10.79 -6.93
CA VAL A 5 -14.77 -9.39 -7.15
C VAL A 5 -13.62 -8.46 -6.79
N ILE A 6 -13.32 -7.52 -7.67
CA ILE A 6 -12.32 -6.47 -7.44
C ILE A 6 -13.01 -5.12 -7.37
N ILE A 7 -12.81 -4.41 -6.26
CA ILE A 7 -13.31 -3.04 -6.07
C ILE A 7 -12.13 -2.07 -6.22
N GLY A 8 -12.13 -1.30 -7.29
CA GLY A 8 -11.03 -0.43 -7.70
C GLY A 8 -10.14 -1.06 -8.77
N LEU A 9 -10.21 -0.58 -10.01
CA LEU A 9 -9.38 -0.99 -11.14
C LEU A 9 -8.30 0.04 -11.47
N GLY A 10 -7.58 0.45 -10.43
CA GLY A 10 -6.32 1.17 -10.58
C GLY A 10 -5.16 0.24 -10.98
N LEU A 11 -3.93 0.69 -10.73
CA LEU A 11 -2.73 -0.12 -10.95
C LEU A 11 -2.79 -1.44 -10.17
N MET A 12 -3.12 -1.39 -8.87
CA MET A 12 -3.09 -2.57 -8.00
C MET A 12 -4.20 -3.57 -8.33
N GLY A 13 -5.46 -3.13 -8.38
CA GLY A 13 -6.58 -4.01 -8.72
C GLY A 13 -6.47 -4.60 -10.13
N GLY A 14 -6.06 -3.78 -11.11
CA GLY A 14 -5.78 -4.24 -12.46
C GLY A 14 -4.65 -5.26 -12.53
N SER A 15 -3.57 -5.06 -11.74
CA SER A 15 -2.45 -6.02 -11.69
C SER A 15 -2.86 -7.34 -11.04
N VAL A 16 -3.70 -7.30 -10.00
CA VAL A 16 -4.28 -8.53 -9.41
C VAL A 16 -5.11 -9.28 -10.45
N ALA A 17 -6.02 -8.59 -11.14
CA ALA A 17 -6.86 -9.18 -12.17
C ALA A 17 -6.01 -9.83 -13.28
N LYS A 18 -5.05 -9.09 -13.81
CA LYS A 18 -4.15 -9.54 -14.88
C LYS A 18 -3.31 -10.74 -14.46
N ALA A 19 -2.72 -10.69 -13.26
CA ALA A 19 -1.92 -11.78 -12.71
C ALA A 19 -2.73 -13.06 -12.49
N LEU A 20 -3.97 -12.94 -12.02
CA LEU A 20 -4.89 -14.06 -11.83
C LEU A 20 -5.30 -14.68 -13.17
N LYS A 21 -5.72 -13.87 -14.15
CA LYS A 21 -6.09 -14.35 -15.49
C LYS A 21 -4.92 -15.02 -16.20
N ASN A 22 -3.71 -14.51 -16.05
CA ASN A 22 -2.51 -15.14 -16.62
C ASN A 22 -2.23 -16.53 -16.03
N LYS A 23 -2.51 -16.73 -14.75
CA LYS A 23 -2.30 -18.04 -14.07
C LYS A 23 -3.46 -19.01 -14.24
N ASN A 24 -4.67 -18.54 -14.26
CA ASN A 24 -5.89 -19.32 -14.45
C ASN A 24 -6.86 -18.53 -15.35
N PRO A 25 -6.85 -18.77 -16.68
CA PRO A 25 -7.74 -18.09 -17.62
C PRO A 25 -9.23 -18.32 -17.35
N ASP A 26 -9.58 -19.43 -16.69
CA ASP A 26 -10.97 -19.81 -16.40
C ASP A 26 -11.53 -19.15 -15.14
N ILE A 27 -10.69 -18.40 -14.38
CA ILE A 27 -11.16 -17.70 -13.19
C ILE A 27 -12.15 -16.61 -13.58
N SER A 28 -13.29 -16.54 -12.90
CA SER A 28 -14.28 -15.48 -13.12
C SER A 28 -13.90 -14.22 -12.32
N ILE A 29 -13.74 -13.10 -12.98
CA ILE A 29 -13.41 -11.81 -12.33
C ILE A 29 -14.46 -10.78 -12.70
N SER A 30 -15.21 -10.34 -11.69
CA SER A 30 -16.11 -9.19 -11.79
C SER A 30 -15.45 -7.97 -11.13
N ALA A 31 -15.71 -6.77 -11.62
CA ALA A 31 -15.11 -5.57 -11.03
C ALA A 31 -16.08 -4.39 -10.95
N PHE A 32 -15.84 -3.57 -9.91
CA PHE A 32 -16.46 -2.27 -9.73
C PHE A 32 -15.39 -1.18 -9.67
N ASP A 33 -15.61 -0.09 -10.38
CA ASP A 33 -14.83 1.15 -10.29
C ASP A 33 -15.74 2.34 -10.62
N HIS A 34 -15.47 3.49 -10.00
CA HIS A 34 -16.17 4.73 -10.36
C HIS A 34 -15.82 5.22 -11.76
N ASN A 35 -14.66 4.82 -12.29
CA ASN A 35 -14.19 5.15 -13.63
C ASN A 35 -14.64 4.09 -14.64
N ASN A 36 -15.76 4.34 -15.30
CA ASN A 36 -16.28 3.44 -16.34
C ASN A 36 -15.25 3.14 -17.44
N SER A 37 -14.39 4.12 -17.81
CA SER A 37 -13.36 3.90 -18.84
C SER A 37 -12.30 2.88 -18.39
N ALA A 38 -12.02 2.79 -17.09
CA ALA A 38 -11.14 1.75 -16.56
C ALA A 38 -11.79 0.37 -16.65
N LEU A 39 -13.08 0.27 -16.35
CA LEU A 39 -13.88 -0.96 -16.50
C LEU A 39 -13.97 -1.39 -17.97
N ASP A 40 -14.21 -0.44 -18.90
CA ASP A 40 -14.27 -0.72 -20.34
C ASP A 40 -12.94 -1.29 -20.84
N LEU A 41 -11.83 -0.61 -20.51
CA LEU A 41 -10.51 -1.06 -20.90
C LEU A 41 -10.19 -2.45 -20.33
N ALA A 42 -10.49 -2.69 -19.06
CA ALA A 42 -10.22 -3.98 -18.41
C ALA A 42 -11.02 -5.13 -19.04
N LEU A 43 -12.27 -4.88 -19.44
CA LEU A 43 -13.10 -5.83 -20.15
C LEU A 43 -12.58 -6.10 -21.56
N ASP A 44 -12.22 -5.03 -22.30
CA ASP A 44 -11.73 -5.12 -23.68
C ASP A 44 -10.41 -5.91 -23.77
N VAL A 45 -9.51 -5.75 -22.78
CA VAL A 45 -8.25 -6.51 -22.73
C VAL A 45 -8.38 -7.88 -22.04
N GLY A 46 -9.59 -8.25 -21.59
CA GLY A 46 -9.90 -9.57 -21.04
C GLY A 46 -9.32 -9.86 -19.66
N ILE A 47 -9.02 -8.83 -18.84
CA ILE A 47 -8.57 -9.05 -17.45
C ILE A 47 -9.72 -9.11 -16.45
N ILE A 48 -10.93 -8.71 -16.87
CA ILE A 48 -12.18 -8.96 -16.15
C ILE A 48 -13.23 -9.55 -17.11
N ASP A 49 -14.21 -10.26 -16.58
CA ASP A 49 -15.30 -10.87 -17.35
C ASP A 49 -16.58 -10.05 -17.27
N GLN A 50 -16.79 -9.34 -16.16
CA GLN A 50 -18.03 -8.59 -15.91
C GLN A 50 -17.77 -7.28 -15.16
N LYS A 51 -18.63 -6.31 -15.43
CA LYS A 51 -18.72 -5.07 -14.67
C LYS A 51 -19.84 -5.16 -13.66
N ILE A 52 -19.60 -4.68 -12.46
CA ILE A 52 -20.61 -4.50 -11.42
C ILE A 52 -21.01 -3.03 -11.42
N SER A 53 -22.30 -2.78 -11.28
CA SER A 53 -22.86 -1.43 -11.44
C SER A 53 -22.79 -0.58 -10.17
N SER A 54 -22.80 -1.23 -9.00
CA SER A 54 -22.77 -0.51 -7.72
C SER A 54 -22.26 -1.38 -6.56
N LEU A 55 -21.91 -0.73 -5.43
CA LEU A 55 -21.54 -1.42 -4.20
C LEU A 55 -22.74 -2.12 -3.55
N GLU A 56 -23.94 -1.63 -3.77
CA GLU A 56 -25.19 -2.26 -3.31
C GLU A 56 -25.39 -3.64 -3.97
N GLU A 57 -25.03 -3.76 -5.25
CA GLU A 57 -25.05 -5.05 -5.95
C GLU A 57 -24.06 -6.03 -5.33
N ILE A 58 -22.85 -5.58 -5.01
CA ILE A 58 -21.85 -6.39 -4.30
C ILE A 58 -22.36 -6.85 -2.94
N ASN A 59 -23.02 -5.98 -2.20
CA ASN A 59 -23.56 -6.28 -0.87
C ASN A 59 -24.67 -7.33 -0.85
N GLN A 60 -25.18 -7.74 -2.01
CA GLN A 60 -26.20 -8.78 -2.18
C GLN A 60 -25.62 -10.14 -2.62
N LEU A 61 -24.31 -10.22 -2.87
CA LEU A 61 -23.65 -11.45 -3.30
C LEU A 61 -23.66 -12.50 -2.18
N THR A 62 -23.65 -13.76 -2.60
CA THR A 62 -23.56 -14.92 -1.71
C THR A 62 -22.26 -15.68 -1.94
N SER A 63 -21.94 -16.64 -1.08
CA SER A 63 -20.80 -17.54 -1.25
C SER A 63 -20.90 -18.49 -2.46
N ASP A 64 -22.09 -18.61 -3.06
CA ASP A 64 -22.25 -19.32 -4.32
C ASP A 64 -21.84 -18.46 -5.52
N ASP A 65 -21.83 -17.13 -5.37
CA ASP A 65 -21.50 -16.17 -6.41
C ASP A 65 -20.01 -15.81 -6.43
N VAL A 66 -19.39 -15.68 -5.23
CA VAL A 66 -18.02 -15.19 -5.10
C VAL A 66 -17.27 -15.80 -3.92
N ASP A 67 -16.00 -16.19 -4.15
CA ASP A 67 -15.10 -16.69 -3.12
C ASP A 67 -14.43 -15.57 -2.31
N ILE A 68 -13.98 -14.51 -3.02
CA ILE A 68 -13.20 -13.43 -2.42
C ILE A 68 -13.48 -12.07 -3.06
N ILE A 69 -13.55 -11.06 -2.22
CA ILE A 69 -13.62 -9.63 -2.61
C ILE A 69 -12.29 -8.96 -2.29
N ILE A 70 -11.70 -8.26 -3.26
CA ILE A 70 -10.43 -7.56 -3.12
C ILE A 70 -10.68 -6.05 -3.27
N ILE A 71 -10.45 -5.29 -2.18
CA ILE A 71 -10.61 -3.84 -2.16
C ILE A 71 -9.26 -3.20 -2.51
N ALA A 72 -9.17 -2.60 -3.70
CA ALA A 72 -7.95 -2.01 -4.23
C ALA A 72 -8.11 -0.49 -4.51
N VAL A 73 -8.70 0.21 -3.55
CA VAL A 73 -8.89 1.66 -3.55
C VAL A 73 -7.96 2.33 -2.50
N PRO A 74 -7.77 3.67 -2.53
CA PRO A 74 -7.02 4.38 -1.50
C PRO A 74 -7.52 4.11 -0.08
N VAL A 75 -6.63 4.25 0.93
CA VAL A 75 -6.90 3.84 2.33
C VAL A 75 -8.17 4.48 2.89
N ILE A 76 -8.33 5.79 2.74
CA ILE A 76 -9.51 6.51 3.27
C ILE A 76 -10.79 6.11 2.53
N GLU A 77 -10.69 5.88 1.22
CA GLU A 77 -11.84 5.43 0.43
C GLU A 77 -12.25 3.99 0.77
N SER A 78 -11.29 3.15 1.18
CA SER A 78 -11.60 1.78 1.58
C SER A 78 -12.55 1.69 2.77
N LEU A 79 -12.52 2.67 3.70
CA LEU A 79 -13.47 2.72 4.82
C LEU A 79 -14.92 2.80 4.32
N LYS A 80 -15.19 3.67 3.34
CA LYS A 80 -16.52 3.79 2.74
C LYS A 80 -16.94 2.54 1.99
N VAL A 81 -15.98 1.87 1.35
CA VAL A 81 -16.26 0.58 0.68
C VAL A 81 -16.63 -0.47 1.71
N PHE A 82 -15.88 -0.61 2.81
CA PHE A 82 -16.21 -1.52 3.90
C PHE A 82 -17.61 -1.20 4.47
N ASP A 83 -17.92 0.07 4.69
CA ASP A 83 -19.25 0.48 5.18
C ASP A 83 -20.37 0.10 4.19
N ALA A 84 -20.14 0.22 2.89
CA ALA A 84 -21.13 -0.09 1.87
C ALA A 84 -21.41 -1.59 1.71
N ILE A 85 -20.41 -2.45 1.99
CA ILE A 85 -20.53 -3.90 1.87
C ILE A 85 -20.68 -4.62 3.21
N ASN A 86 -21.04 -3.91 4.27
CA ASN A 86 -21.10 -4.47 5.64
C ASN A 86 -22.09 -5.64 5.79
N GLY A 87 -23.08 -5.78 4.92
CA GLY A 87 -23.99 -6.93 4.89
C GLY A 87 -23.29 -8.27 4.61
N LEU A 88 -22.08 -8.24 4.04
CA LEU A 88 -21.25 -9.41 3.79
C LEU A 88 -20.35 -9.79 4.97
N PHE A 89 -20.31 -8.98 6.03
CA PHE A 89 -19.48 -9.28 7.18
C PHE A 89 -19.94 -10.54 7.91
N ASN A 90 -18.97 -11.33 8.37
CA ASN A 90 -19.18 -12.62 8.99
C ASN A 90 -19.82 -13.71 8.08
N SER A 91 -20.02 -13.43 6.78
CA SER A 91 -20.42 -14.42 5.79
C SER A 91 -19.28 -15.43 5.47
N GLU A 92 -19.49 -16.32 4.54
CA GLU A 92 -18.43 -17.22 4.03
C GLU A 92 -17.58 -16.57 2.92
N ILE A 93 -17.98 -15.41 2.40
CA ILE A 93 -17.19 -14.64 1.43
C ILE A 93 -15.97 -14.07 2.14
N THR A 94 -14.78 -14.30 1.62
CA THR A 94 -13.56 -13.68 2.15
C THR A 94 -13.40 -12.25 1.61
N ILE A 95 -13.01 -11.31 2.46
CA ILE A 95 -12.74 -9.92 2.06
C ILE A 95 -11.28 -9.60 2.39
N THR A 96 -10.58 -9.00 1.44
CA THR A 96 -9.21 -8.49 1.64
C THR A 96 -9.03 -7.13 0.96
N ASP A 97 -7.94 -6.45 1.28
CA ASP A 97 -7.61 -5.15 0.68
C ASP A 97 -6.15 -5.09 0.19
N THR A 98 -5.75 -3.95 -0.37
CA THR A 98 -4.37 -3.69 -0.80
C THR A 98 -3.79 -2.40 -0.22
N ALA A 99 -4.44 -1.82 0.77
CA ALA A 99 -4.09 -0.50 1.31
C ALA A 99 -2.73 -0.48 2.01
N SER A 100 -2.06 0.68 1.98
CA SER A 100 -0.70 0.86 2.50
C SER A 100 -0.62 1.16 4.00
N ALA A 101 -1.75 1.45 4.67
CA ALA A 101 -1.87 1.60 6.12
C ALA A 101 -2.96 0.67 6.64
N LYS A 102 -2.76 0.08 7.82
CA LYS A 102 -3.63 -0.97 8.35
C LYS A 102 -4.36 -0.56 9.60
N LEU A 103 -3.72 0.21 10.48
CA LEU A 103 -4.29 0.53 11.78
C LEU A 103 -5.61 1.30 11.69
N LEU A 104 -5.69 2.27 10.76
CA LEU A 104 -6.92 3.04 10.54
C LEU A 104 -8.09 2.13 10.13
N ILE A 105 -7.86 1.18 9.22
CA ILE A 105 -8.89 0.26 8.75
C ILE A 105 -9.26 -0.74 9.86
N SER A 106 -8.26 -1.28 10.57
CA SER A 106 -8.49 -2.20 11.69
C SER A 106 -9.36 -1.56 12.77
N ASN A 107 -8.99 -0.36 13.23
CA ASN A 107 -9.76 0.39 14.23
C ASN A 107 -11.20 0.65 13.76
N HIS A 108 -11.38 1.09 12.51
CA HIS A 108 -12.70 1.34 11.94
C HIS A 108 -13.59 0.08 11.97
N LEU A 109 -13.04 -1.07 11.58
CA LEU A 109 -13.75 -2.34 11.56
C LEU A 109 -14.04 -2.87 12.98
N GLU A 110 -13.12 -2.69 13.91
CA GLU A 110 -13.29 -3.11 15.31
C GLU A 110 -14.33 -2.25 16.04
N GLU A 111 -14.24 -0.94 15.89
CA GLU A 111 -15.12 0.01 16.60
C GLU A 111 -16.56 -0.01 16.07
N ASN A 112 -16.75 -0.15 14.76
CA ASN A 112 -18.08 -0.06 14.15
C ASN A 112 -18.75 -1.40 13.91
N TYR A 113 -17.98 -2.51 13.78
CA TYR A 113 -18.49 -3.81 13.32
C TYR A 113 -18.04 -5.00 14.18
N SER A 114 -17.45 -4.74 15.35
CA SER A 114 -17.01 -5.78 16.30
C SER A 114 -16.06 -6.82 15.67
N SER A 115 -15.12 -6.37 14.85
CA SER A 115 -14.12 -7.20 14.19
C SER A 115 -14.72 -8.33 13.33
N PRO A 116 -15.16 -8.05 12.11
CA PRO A 116 -15.69 -9.08 11.21
C PRO A 116 -14.69 -10.22 10.97
N THR A 117 -15.15 -11.45 11.08
CA THR A 117 -14.29 -12.64 11.10
C THR A 117 -13.83 -13.12 9.72
N ASN A 118 -14.42 -12.59 8.64
CA ASN A 118 -14.12 -12.94 7.26
C ASN A 118 -13.27 -11.89 6.53
N ILE A 119 -12.72 -10.91 7.26
CA ILE A 119 -11.86 -9.87 6.70
C ILE A 119 -10.41 -10.15 7.10
N ILE A 120 -9.53 -10.23 6.10
CA ILE A 120 -8.09 -10.37 6.25
C ILE A 120 -7.44 -9.21 5.52
N LEU A 121 -6.88 -8.27 6.24
CA LEU A 121 -6.26 -7.10 5.64
C LEU A 121 -4.90 -7.45 5.03
N SER A 122 -4.59 -6.90 3.85
CA SER A 122 -3.33 -7.14 3.15
C SER A 122 -2.66 -5.83 2.74
N HIS A 123 -1.33 -5.85 2.65
CA HIS A 123 -0.53 -4.79 2.06
C HIS A 123 0.54 -5.39 1.15
N PRO A 124 0.31 -5.49 -0.15
CA PRO A 124 1.35 -5.84 -1.11
C PRO A 124 2.41 -4.72 -1.18
N MET A 125 3.65 -5.04 -0.81
CA MET A 125 4.78 -4.12 -0.92
C MET A 125 5.26 -4.06 -2.37
N ALA A 126 4.38 -3.63 -3.25
CA ALA A 126 4.54 -3.54 -4.69
C ALA A 126 3.92 -2.24 -5.19
N GLY A 127 4.33 -1.80 -6.36
CA GLY A 127 3.79 -0.59 -6.97
C GLY A 127 4.74 0.01 -7.99
N SER A 128 4.26 1.04 -8.65
CA SER A 128 5.01 1.83 -9.63
C SER A 128 4.58 3.30 -9.51
N HIS A 129 5.32 4.19 -10.15
CA HIS A 129 4.93 5.61 -10.26
C HIS A 129 3.80 5.83 -11.26
N ASN A 130 3.45 4.84 -12.06
CA ASN A 130 2.33 4.90 -12.99
C ASN A 130 1.01 4.63 -12.26
N THR A 131 -0.09 5.15 -12.81
CA THR A 131 -1.45 5.00 -12.26
C THR A 131 -2.42 4.48 -13.32
N GLY A 132 -3.47 3.79 -12.86
CA GLY A 132 -4.55 3.29 -13.72
C GLY A 132 -4.32 1.88 -14.26
N VAL A 133 -5.41 1.27 -14.74
CA VAL A 133 -5.46 -0.12 -15.22
C VAL A 133 -4.61 -0.38 -16.47
N GLY A 134 -4.38 0.64 -17.29
CA GLY A 134 -3.52 0.54 -18.49
C GLY A 134 -2.04 0.22 -18.17
N TYR A 135 -1.62 0.41 -16.93
CA TYR A 135 -0.28 0.06 -16.44
C TYR A 135 -0.28 -1.22 -15.59
N ALA A 136 -1.37 -1.98 -15.59
CA ALA A 136 -1.44 -3.24 -14.87
C ALA A 136 -0.37 -4.22 -15.35
N ASP A 137 0.36 -4.79 -14.37
CA ASP A 137 1.47 -5.70 -14.61
C ASP A 137 1.21 -7.05 -13.93
N GLU A 138 1.22 -8.12 -14.72
CA GLU A 138 1.01 -9.50 -14.22
C GLU A 138 2.12 -9.98 -13.31
N ALA A 139 3.32 -9.42 -13.40
CA ALA A 139 4.47 -9.73 -12.56
C ALA A 139 4.58 -8.82 -11.32
N MET A 140 3.63 -7.89 -11.11
CA MET A 140 3.66 -6.88 -10.05
C MET A 140 4.00 -7.45 -8.67
N PHE A 141 3.50 -8.64 -8.35
CA PHE A 141 3.63 -9.26 -7.03
C PHE A 141 4.74 -10.30 -6.95
N SER A 142 5.35 -10.67 -8.10
CA SER A 142 6.39 -11.71 -8.15
C SER A 142 7.62 -11.29 -7.35
N ASN A 143 8.05 -12.17 -6.42
CA ASN A 143 9.16 -11.92 -5.49
C ASN A 143 8.97 -10.67 -4.60
N LYS A 144 7.73 -10.21 -4.42
CA LYS A 144 7.41 -9.13 -3.49
C LYS A 144 6.97 -9.67 -2.14
N LYS A 145 7.01 -8.82 -1.12
CA LYS A 145 6.46 -9.13 0.21
C LYS A 145 5.01 -8.67 0.26
N VAL A 146 4.16 -9.46 0.91
CA VAL A 146 2.81 -9.07 1.27
C VAL A 146 2.67 -9.19 2.77
N LEU A 147 2.29 -8.12 3.42
CA LEU A 147 2.02 -8.10 4.85
C LEU A 147 0.53 -8.36 5.06
N ILE A 148 0.19 -9.40 5.83
CA ILE A 148 -1.19 -9.73 6.20
C ILE A 148 -1.41 -9.33 7.65
N THR A 149 -2.51 -8.63 7.89
CA THR A 149 -2.93 -8.19 9.21
C THR A 149 -4.26 -8.84 9.58
N GLU A 150 -4.28 -9.55 10.68
CA GLU A 150 -5.47 -10.20 11.21
C GLU A 150 -6.26 -9.24 12.09
N LEU A 151 -7.59 -9.24 11.97
CA LEU A 151 -8.51 -8.73 12.98
C LEU A 151 -8.70 -9.77 14.10
N LEU A 152 -9.50 -9.45 15.10
CA LEU A 152 -9.80 -10.41 16.18
C LEU A 152 -10.56 -11.61 15.64
N ASN A 153 -10.06 -12.82 15.94
CA ASN A 153 -10.71 -14.12 15.63
C ASN A 153 -11.08 -14.31 14.14
N PRO A 154 -10.14 -14.17 13.19
CA PRO A 154 -10.44 -14.39 11.78
C PRO A 154 -10.79 -15.86 11.51
N LYS A 155 -11.65 -16.10 10.52
CA LYS A 155 -11.94 -17.47 10.05
C LYS A 155 -10.69 -18.07 9.39
N ASP A 156 -10.33 -19.30 9.78
CA ASP A 156 -9.15 -20.00 9.25
C ASP A 156 -9.16 -20.16 7.73
N HIS A 157 -10.31 -20.39 7.13
CA HIS A 157 -10.41 -20.56 5.68
C HIS A 157 -10.15 -19.23 4.96
N CYS A 158 -10.59 -18.09 5.50
CA CYS A 158 -10.32 -16.76 4.94
C CYS A 158 -8.83 -16.45 4.97
N MET A 159 -8.17 -16.75 6.09
CA MET A 159 -6.72 -16.60 6.23
C MET A 159 -5.97 -17.45 5.19
N LYS A 160 -6.34 -18.71 5.05
CA LYS A 160 -5.75 -19.62 4.05
C LYS A 160 -5.99 -19.11 2.63
N LEU A 161 -7.21 -18.64 2.33
CA LEU A 161 -7.56 -18.17 0.99
C LEU A 161 -6.73 -16.93 0.59
N VAL A 162 -6.61 -15.94 1.49
CA VAL A 162 -5.81 -14.74 1.25
C VAL A 162 -4.31 -15.07 1.15
N THR A 163 -3.80 -15.95 2.02
CA THR A 163 -2.41 -16.42 1.91
C THR A 163 -2.15 -17.08 0.57
N ASN A 164 -3.00 -18.05 0.18
CA ASN A 164 -2.87 -18.75 -1.09
C ASN A 164 -3.02 -17.83 -2.31
N LEU A 165 -3.86 -16.79 -2.22
CA LEU A 165 -3.97 -15.76 -3.27
C LEU A 165 -2.61 -15.10 -3.52
N TRP A 166 -2.00 -14.54 -2.50
CA TRP A 166 -0.75 -13.80 -2.66
C TRP A 166 0.45 -14.69 -2.98
N GLU A 167 0.58 -15.85 -2.33
CA GLU A 167 1.60 -16.84 -2.67
C GLU A 167 1.41 -17.36 -4.09
N GLY A 168 0.16 -17.60 -4.48
CA GLY A 168 -0.21 -17.93 -5.85
C GLY A 168 0.23 -16.88 -6.86
N LEU A 169 0.26 -15.61 -6.52
CA LEU A 169 0.77 -14.52 -7.36
C LEU A 169 2.31 -14.36 -7.28
N GLY A 170 3.00 -15.22 -6.53
CA GLY A 170 4.46 -15.26 -6.44
C GLY A 170 5.04 -14.36 -5.34
N ALA A 171 4.21 -13.90 -4.41
CA ALA A 171 4.65 -13.10 -3.28
C ALA A 171 5.07 -13.96 -2.08
N ALA A 172 5.92 -13.40 -1.22
CA ALA A 172 6.20 -13.95 0.10
C ALA A 172 5.29 -13.28 1.14
N VAL A 173 4.48 -14.08 1.85
CA VAL A 173 3.48 -13.59 2.80
C VAL A 173 4.03 -13.59 4.22
N PHE A 174 3.80 -12.49 4.94
CA PHE A 174 4.20 -12.31 6.33
C PHE A 174 3.02 -11.79 7.15
N LYS A 175 2.79 -12.39 8.32
CA LYS A 175 1.78 -11.91 9.27
C LYS A 175 2.38 -10.85 10.20
N ILE A 176 1.62 -9.80 10.46
CA ILE A 176 2.03 -8.68 11.30
C ILE A 176 0.80 -8.05 11.99
N ASP A 177 0.99 -7.59 13.21
CA ASP A 177 -0.01 -6.77 13.92
C ASP A 177 -0.19 -5.40 13.24
N PRO A 178 -1.42 -4.81 13.20
CA PRO A 178 -1.69 -3.55 12.50
C PRO A 178 -0.91 -2.36 13.05
N VAL A 179 -0.70 -2.28 14.36
CA VAL A 179 0.10 -1.21 14.98
C VAL A 179 1.55 -1.33 14.54
N ARG A 180 2.09 -2.56 14.64
CA ARG A 180 3.47 -2.84 14.22
C ARG A 180 3.68 -2.67 12.73
N HIS A 181 2.68 -2.99 11.91
CA HIS A 181 2.70 -2.71 10.47
C HIS A 181 2.94 -1.22 10.21
N ASP A 182 2.10 -0.36 10.78
CA ASP A 182 2.12 1.08 10.52
C ASP A 182 3.36 1.75 11.11
N GLU A 183 3.89 1.25 12.25
CA GLU A 183 5.20 1.66 12.77
C GLU A 183 6.34 1.34 11.79
N ILE A 184 6.42 0.11 11.29
CA ILE A 184 7.46 -0.30 10.34
C ILE A 184 7.34 0.48 9.04
N MET A 185 6.14 0.63 8.50
CA MET A 185 5.91 1.37 7.26
C MET A 185 6.25 2.85 7.40
N SER A 186 6.07 3.42 8.59
CA SER A 186 6.45 4.81 8.85
C SER A 186 7.93 5.08 8.59
N TYR A 187 8.83 4.13 8.92
CA TYR A 187 10.26 4.23 8.68
C TYR A 187 10.69 3.65 7.33
N ALA A 188 10.13 2.50 6.93
CA ALA A 188 10.59 1.78 5.75
C ALA A 188 10.14 2.41 4.43
N SER A 189 9.02 3.15 4.45
CA SER A 189 8.41 3.73 3.25
C SER A 189 8.03 5.21 3.43
N HIS A 190 7.26 5.55 4.47
CA HIS A 190 6.63 6.85 4.56
C HIS A 190 7.64 7.98 4.84
N LEU A 191 8.52 7.81 5.82
CA LEU A 191 9.56 8.80 6.14
C LEU A 191 10.50 9.09 4.96
N PRO A 192 11.02 8.11 4.20
CA PRO A 192 11.77 8.38 2.97
C PRO A 192 11.05 9.31 2.00
N HIS A 193 9.75 9.13 1.79
CA HIS A 193 8.96 10.02 0.92
C HIS A 193 8.79 11.41 1.53
N VAL A 194 8.50 11.52 2.83
CA VAL A 194 8.45 12.82 3.53
C VAL A 194 9.75 13.58 3.33
N ILE A 195 10.90 12.92 3.52
CA ILE A 195 12.22 13.56 3.39
C ILE A 195 12.47 13.98 1.94
N SER A 196 12.13 13.13 0.98
CA SER A 196 12.26 13.43 -0.45
C SER A 196 11.45 14.66 -0.85
N TYR A 197 10.18 14.74 -0.41
CA TYR A 197 9.35 15.95 -0.60
C TYR A 197 9.91 17.16 0.12
N ALA A 198 10.42 17.03 1.34
CA ALA A 198 10.98 18.12 2.13
C ALA A 198 12.23 18.70 1.47
N VAL A 199 13.12 17.87 0.94
CA VAL A 199 14.31 18.31 0.20
C VAL A 199 13.92 19.11 -1.03
N LEU A 200 13.02 18.61 -1.86
CA LEU A 200 12.56 19.35 -3.04
C LEU A 200 11.85 20.67 -2.66
N ASN A 201 10.99 20.65 -1.65
CA ASN A 201 10.34 21.86 -1.16
C ASN A 201 11.35 22.91 -0.65
N SER A 202 12.42 22.46 0.01
CA SER A 202 13.51 23.34 0.44
C SER A 202 14.26 23.96 -0.76
N ILE A 203 14.58 23.16 -1.78
CA ILE A 203 15.20 23.63 -3.02
C ILE A 203 14.28 24.64 -3.72
N MET A 204 13.01 24.35 -3.88
CA MET A 204 12.02 25.24 -4.51
C MET A 204 11.91 26.59 -3.81
N LYS A 205 11.91 26.60 -2.48
CA LYS A 205 11.79 27.83 -1.68
C LYS A 205 13.06 28.69 -1.68
N ASN A 206 14.23 28.09 -1.90
CA ASN A 206 15.53 28.75 -1.83
C ASN A 206 16.20 28.92 -3.21
N SER A 207 15.48 28.63 -4.30
CA SER A 207 16.04 28.50 -5.65
C SER A 207 16.28 29.81 -6.38
N ASN A 208 17.01 30.73 -5.77
CA ASN A 208 17.72 31.77 -6.55
C ASN A 208 18.97 31.24 -7.28
N LYS A 209 19.15 29.90 -7.32
CA LYS A 209 20.35 29.23 -7.85
C LYS A 209 19.92 28.02 -8.69
N ASP A 210 20.62 27.81 -9.80
CA ASP A 210 20.45 26.64 -10.68
C ASP A 210 20.93 25.33 -10.03
N ILE A 211 20.41 25.04 -8.81
CA ILE A 211 20.75 23.81 -8.06
C ILE A 211 20.49 22.58 -8.93
N THR A 212 19.39 22.60 -9.70
CA THR A 212 19.03 21.50 -10.61
C THR A 212 20.01 21.34 -11.77
N THR A 213 20.60 22.42 -12.26
CA THR A 213 21.60 22.40 -13.35
C THR A 213 22.88 21.69 -12.91
N PHE A 214 23.28 21.83 -11.65
CA PHE A 214 24.47 21.22 -11.09
C PHE A 214 24.20 19.94 -10.30
N SER A 215 22.95 19.43 -10.33
CA SER A 215 22.59 18.22 -9.62
C SER A 215 23.22 16.99 -10.30
N ALA A 216 23.95 16.20 -9.51
CA ALA A 216 24.47 14.90 -9.90
C ALA A 216 23.49 13.75 -9.57
N GLY A 217 23.87 12.50 -9.90
CA GLY A 217 23.02 11.31 -9.70
C GLY A 217 22.45 11.17 -8.29
N GLY A 218 23.24 11.49 -7.26
CA GLY A 218 22.80 11.35 -5.88
C GLY A 218 21.52 12.12 -5.53
N LEU A 219 21.39 13.38 -5.96
CA LEU A 219 20.14 14.14 -5.74
C LEU A 219 18.99 13.54 -6.57
N LYS A 220 19.24 13.19 -7.83
CA LYS A 220 18.23 12.63 -8.74
C LYS A 220 17.66 11.32 -8.19
N ASP A 221 18.52 10.43 -7.73
CA ASP A 221 18.10 9.15 -7.16
C ASP A 221 17.30 9.35 -5.87
N PHE A 222 17.74 10.27 -5.02
CA PHE A 222 17.08 10.56 -3.75
C PHE A 222 15.68 11.16 -3.93
N VAL A 223 15.53 12.12 -4.87
CA VAL A 223 14.24 12.80 -5.09
C VAL A 223 13.32 12.06 -6.06
N ARG A 224 13.77 10.96 -6.66
CA ARG A 224 12.97 10.17 -7.62
C ARG A 224 11.61 9.77 -7.06
N ILE A 225 11.56 9.39 -5.79
CA ILE A 225 10.33 8.94 -5.14
C ILE A 225 9.31 10.07 -4.89
N ALA A 226 9.75 11.33 -4.87
CA ALA A 226 8.83 12.48 -4.78
C ALA A 226 8.03 12.75 -6.08
N GLY A 227 8.29 12.01 -7.16
CA GLY A 227 7.47 12.01 -8.37
C GLY A 227 6.20 11.16 -8.28
N SER A 228 5.91 10.57 -7.13
CA SER A 228 4.72 9.76 -6.89
C SER A 228 3.45 10.60 -6.82
N ASP A 229 2.28 9.96 -7.01
CA ASP A 229 0.97 10.62 -7.01
C ASP A 229 0.69 11.37 -5.69
N PRO A 230 0.42 12.69 -5.73
CA PRO A 230 0.22 13.48 -4.51
C PRO A 230 -1.04 13.09 -3.72
N LYS A 231 -2.12 12.65 -4.42
CA LYS A 231 -3.37 12.26 -3.76
C LYS A 231 -3.16 10.98 -2.94
N MET A 232 -2.51 9.99 -3.55
CA MET A 232 -2.15 8.74 -2.88
C MET A 232 -1.28 8.99 -1.65
N TRP A 233 -0.24 9.83 -1.75
CA TRP A 233 0.65 10.11 -0.62
C TRP A 233 0.01 10.96 0.48
N THR A 234 -0.90 11.87 0.11
CA THR A 234 -1.72 12.59 1.10
C THR A 234 -2.56 11.60 1.89
N ASP A 235 -3.20 10.65 1.21
CA ASP A 235 -4.02 9.61 1.84
C ASP A 235 -3.18 8.75 2.80
N ILE A 236 -2.00 8.29 2.37
CA ILE A 236 -1.07 7.51 3.20
C ILE A 236 -0.61 8.30 4.43
N PHE A 237 -0.22 9.56 4.25
CA PHE A 237 0.26 10.40 5.37
C PHE A 237 -0.81 10.66 6.41
N LEU A 238 -2.05 10.86 5.99
CA LEU A 238 -3.17 11.10 6.91
C LEU A 238 -3.65 9.81 7.58
N SER A 239 -3.62 8.68 6.88
CA SER A 239 -4.07 7.39 7.44
C SER A 239 -3.07 6.77 8.43
N ASN A 240 -1.76 7.05 8.31
CA ASN A 240 -0.73 6.64 9.28
C ASN A 240 -0.10 7.83 10.03
N LYS A 241 -0.93 8.84 10.33
CA LYS A 241 -0.47 10.13 10.86
C LYS A 241 0.39 10.02 12.11
N GLU A 242 -0.04 9.22 13.10
CA GLU A 242 0.64 9.15 14.40
C GLU A 242 2.07 8.56 14.28
N SER A 243 2.21 7.44 13.56
CA SER A 243 3.51 6.79 13.38
C SER A 243 4.44 7.64 12.53
N ILE A 244 3.91 8.33 11.50
CA ILE A 244 4.68 9.25 10.66
C ILE A 244 5.18 10.46 11.46
N LEU A 245 4.34 11.05 12.32
CA LEU A 245 4.77 12.18 13.16
C LEU A 245 5.86 11.76 14.14
N LYS A 246 5.80 10.55 14.74
CA LYS A 246 6.88 10.00 15.57
C LYS A 246 8.17 9.81 14.76
N ALA A 247 8.08 9.24 13.55
CA ALA A 247 9.23 9.03 12.69
C ALA A 247 9.86 10.36 12.23
N ILE A 248 9.06 11.38 11.92
CA ILE A 248 9.54 12.73 11.60
C ILE A 248 10.25 13.34 12.81
N GLY A 249 9.72 13.17 14.03
CA GLY A 249 10.35 13.65 15.27
C GLY A 249 11.76 13.05 15.42
N ALA A 250 11.87 11.74 15.39
CA ALA A 250 13.15 11.03 15.50
C ALA A 250 14.14 11.42 14.39
N TYR A 251 13.66 11.65 13.16
CA TYR A 251 14.49 12.14 12.07
C TYR A 251 15.01 13.56 12.33
N LYS A 252 14.17 14.46 12.86
CA LYS A 252 14.58 15.82 13.22
C LYS A 252 15.65 15.81 14.30
N ASP A 253 15.50 14.98 15.33
CA ASP A 253 16.49 14.85 16.40
C ASP A 253 17.85 14.39 15.83
N SER A 254 17.85 13.41 14.92
CA SER A 254 19.07 12.96 14.24
C SER A 254 19.66 14.03 13.30
N LEU A 255 18.82 14.86 12.68
CA LEU A 255 19.30 15.96 11.85
C LEU A 255 19.91 17.08 12.69
N ASP A 256 19.31 17.39 13.84
CA ASP A 256 19.81 18.39 14.78
C ASP A 256 21.14 17.92 15.38
N GLU A 257 21.33 16.63 15.72
CA GLU A 257 22.61 16.06 16.16
C GLU A 257 23.72 16.28 15.11
N ILE A 258 23.47 15.96 13.86
CA ILE A 258 24.45 16.20 12.77
C ILE A 258 24.74 17.70 12.63
N LYS A 259 23.71 18.54 12.71
CA LYS A 259 23.86 20.01 12.62
C LYS A 259 24.75 20.56 13.74
N GLU A 260 24.54 20.14 14.99
CA GLU A 260 25.34 20.56 16.14
C GLU A 260 26.81 20.18 15.99
N LEU A 261 27.09 18.96 15.50
CA LEU A 261 28.46 18.52 15.24
C LEU A 261 29.14 19.31 14.12
N VAL A 262 28.39 19.72 13.10
CA VAL A 262 28.90 20.61 12.03
C VAL A 262 29.12 22.03 12.55
N GLU A 263 28.21 22.59 13.34
CA GLU A 263 28.32 23.93 13.91
C GLU A 263 29.48 24.06 14.91
N SER A 264 29.73 23.00 15.69
CA SER A 264 30.84 22.94 16.65
C SER A 264 32.19 22.57 16.03
N GLU A 265 32.23 22.28 14.73
CA GLU A 265 33.43 21.80 14.01
C GLU A 265 34.11 20.59 14.70
N ASN A 266 33.30 19.73 15.38
CA ASN A 266 33.82 18.57 16.09
C ASN A 266 34.07 17.41 15.12
N GLU A 267 35.21 17.49 14.44
CA GLU A 267 35.60 16.54 13.39
C GLU A 267 35.60 15.08 13.90
N LYS A 268 36.11 14.86 15.10
CA LYS A 268 36.23 13.49 15.64
C LYS A 268 34.86 12.85 15.88
N GLU A 269 33.97 13.52 16.61
CA GLU A 269 32.66 12.99 16.90
C GLU A 269 31.79 12.85 15.63
N LEU A 270 31.92 13.79 14.68
CA LEU A 270 31.27 13.66 13.39
C LEU A 270 31.74 12.44 12.60
N GLN A 271 33.06 12.16 12.57
CA GLN A 271 33.60 10.96 11.95
C GLN A 271 33.13 9.69 12.64
N ASP A 272 33.09 9.67 13.96
CA ASP A 272 32.64 8.51 14.75
C ASP A 272 31.14 8.23 14.47
N LEU A 273 30.28 9.25 14.44
CA LEU A 273 28.86 9.13 14.10
C LEU A 273 28.67 8.59 12.67
N LEU A 274 29.29 9.21 11.66
CA LEU A 274 29.17 8.76 10.28
C LEU A 274 29.76 7.35 10.06
N GLY A 275 30.81 7.00 10.80
CA GLY A 275 31.39 5.67 10.82
C GLY A 275 30.41 4.61 11.32
N SER A 276 29.76 4.85 12.45
CA SER A 276 28.75 3.95 13.01
C SER A 276 27.53 3.72 12.08
N ILE A 277 27.08 4.80 11.44
CA ILE A 277 25.99 4.73 10.45
C ILE A 277 26.41 3.87 9.23
N LYS A 278 27.65 4.06 8.75
CA LYS A 278 28.20 3.24 7.65
C LYS A 278 28.26 1.76 8.02
N GLU A 279 28.71 1.43 9.24
CA GLU A 279 28.77 0.05 9.75
C GLU A 279 27.36 -0.56 9.83
N TYR A 280 26.40 0.18 10.39
CA TYR A 280 25.00 -0.27 10.43
C TYR A 280 24.46 -0.55 9.04
N LYS A 281 24.65 0.37 8.07
CA LYS A 281 24.24 0.16 6.68
C LYS A 281 24.83 -1.15 6.12
N ASN A 282 26.13 -1.38 6.29
CA ASN A 282 26.80 -2.57 5.72
C ASN A 282 26.36 -3.88 6.40
N SER A 283 25.84 -3.83 7.64
CA SER A 283 25.35 -5.00 8.37
C SER A 283 23.91 -5.38 8.05
N LYS A 284 23.11 -4.44 7.53
CA LYS A 284 21.66 -4.61 7.36
C LYS A 284 21.18 -4.56 5.91
N PHE A 285 21.94 -3.92 5.04
CA PHE A 285 21.64 -3.70 3.62
C PHE A 285 22.81 -4.11 2.72
#